data_91c1de73abca08249134f1a9be27ef76
#
_entry.id   91c1de73abca08249134f1a9be27ef76
#
_cell.length_a   1.000
_cell.length_b   1.000
_cell.length_c   1.000
_cell.angle_alpha   90.00
_cell.angle_beta   90.00
_cell.angle_gamma   90.00
#
_symmetry.space_group_name_H-M   'P 1'
#
loop_
_entity.id
_entity.type
_entity.pdbx_description
1 polymer ?
#
loop_
_entity_poly.entity_id
_entity_poly.type
_entity_poly.pdbx_seq_one_letter_code
_entity_poly.pdbx_strand_id
1 'polypeptide(L)'
;MMSSQIKNYSSIQECIQGEKGESVELTSNIINYSVSPEGEEFPIPEPEEYKEEFKRVKDLVDKAREDGKEIVVVMGVGFVGAVMAAIIADTKDENGNYSKFVIGCQRPSTRSYWKIPLINRGQSPVKSEDKEVDEIIKRCVLETKTLVATYTNECLKLADIVVVDIQCDYVKCELGNVRTGEADMAALEASMKIIGENICPDCLVLIETTVAPGTTEFVALPLLKKAFQKRGIDSTPLLAHSFERVMPGRDYVASVRDFWRVCAGCTDEARAKVEKFLSEVINTKDYPLTIMDRPLESETAKIVENSYRATILAFLNEWSLFSERNGVDLIKVINAIKMRPTHSNIIFPGPGIGGYCLPKDGGLGYWAYKHILGFEDGDEVFKITPTAIDINDTRALHVAELTRDALRNMGHYIAGADVLICGASYRQDVGDTRYSGSEIVVRKLTEMGAEIRVHDPYVDHWYEMENQDTYPVSGHSWKRFFRNQEGLTKLKIESDFSTAIKDIEALILAVPHNEYLNFKPDTIVKMAGGPIAVIDCFGILSDKDIRRYFELGCEVKALGRGHIQQIKKEVQKRKLQQLS
;
A
#
# COMPACT_ATOMS: atom_id res chain seq x y z
N MET A 1 38.70 9.19 4.45
CA MET A 1 38.95 8.12 3.47
C MET A 1 37.65 7.37 3.28
N MET A 2 36.74 7.87 2.47
CA MET A 2 35.53 7.19 2.05
C MET A 2 35.25 7.63 0.59
N SER A 3 36.00 7.07 -0.32
CA SER A 3 35.67 7.15 -1.75
C SER A 3 36.01 5.80 -2.38
N SER A 4 35.10 5.26 -3.13
CA SER A 4 35.14 4.04 -3.93
C SER A 4 34.60 2.78 -3.27
N GLN A 5 33.28 2.63 -3.23
CA GLN A 5 32.60 1.35 -3.44
C GLN A 5 31.12 1.56 -3.80
N ILE A 6 30.87 2.13 -4.97
CA ILE A 6 29.59 1.88 -5.64
C ILE A 6 29.74 0.52 -6.32
N LYS A 7 29.37 -0.54 -5.64
CA LYS A 7 29.27 -1.89 -6.23
C LYS A 7 28.04 -1.96 -7.14
N ASN A 8 28.25 -2.45 -8.33
CA ASN A 8 27.26 -2.67 -9.39
C ASN A 8 26.02 -3.43 -8.88
N TYR A 9 24.85 -2.86 -9.10
CA TYR A 9 23.55 -3.47 -8.91
C TYR A 9 23.28 -4.56 -9.96
N SER A 10 23.96 -5.70 -9.88
CA SER A 10 23.69 -6.86 -10.74
C SER A 10 22.74 -7.88 -10.10
N SER A 11 22.47 -7.78 -8.79
CA SER A 11 21.66 -8.76 -8.06
C SER A 11 20.16 -8.64 -8.26
N ILE A 12 19.63 -7.44 -8.52
CA ILE A 12 18.19 -7.25 -8.81
C ILE A 12 17.77 -7.97 -10.08
N GLN A 13 18.67 -8.05 -11.09
CA GLN A 13 18.37 -8.76 -12.34
C GLN A 13 18.27 -10.28 -12.17
N GLU A 14 18.92 -10.87 -11.18
CA GLU A 14 18.84 -12.32 -10.94
C GLU A 14 17.54 -12.72 -10.22
N CYS A 15 17.02 -11.89 -9.33
CA CYS A 15 15.70 -12.13 -8.69
C CYS A 15 14.52 -11.96 -9.66
N ILE A 16 14.70 -11.17 -10.74
CA ILE A 16 13.65 -10.86 -11.73
C ILE A 16 13.78 -11.72 -13.01
N GLN A 17 14.89 -12.42 -13.23
CA GLN A 17 15.18 -13.16 -14.47
C GLN A 17 14.37 -14.46 -14.69
N GLY A 18 13.33 -14.73 -13.92
CA GLY A 18 12.45 -15.89 -14.13
C GLY A 18 11.57 -15.86 -15.40
N GLU A 19 11.38 -14.70 -16.04
CA GLU A 19 10.51 -14.61 -17.25
C GLU A 19 11.10 -13.66 -18.30
N LYS A 20 12.00 -14.18 -19.14
CA LYS A 20 12.26 -13.58 -20.46
C LYS A 20 11.50 -14.38 -21.52
N GLY A 21 10.33 -13.89 -21.90
CA GLY A 21 9.68 -14.22 -23.16
C GLY A 21 10.46 -13.59 -24.33
N GLU A 22 10.57 -14.35 -25.43
CA GLU A 22 11.27 -13.99 -26.65
C GLU A 22 10.79 -12.65 -27.23
N SER A 23 11.75 -11.76 -27.52
CA SER A 23 11.51 -10.52 -28.26
C SER A 23 11.29 -10.84 -29.73
N VAL A 24 10.07 -10.69 -30.20
CA VAL A 24 9.76 -10.62 -31.63
C VAL A 24 9.87 -9.16 -32.06
N GLU A 25 10.88 -8.82 -32.85
CA GLU A 25 10.94 -7.54 -33.56
C GLU A 25 9.84 -7.51 -34.63
N LEU A 26 8.79 -6.75 -34.36
CA LEU A 26 7.81 -6.33 -35.37
C LEU A 26 7.90 -4.79 -35.49
N THR A 27 8.58 -4.34 -36.55
CA THR A 27 8.57 -2.95 -36.99
C THR A 27 7.22 -2.63 -37.63
N SER A 28 6.30 -2.07 -36.87
CA SER A 28 5.19 -1.27 -37.32
C SER A 28 4.98 -0.16 -36.30
N ASN A 29 4.54 1.03 -36.73
CA ASN A 29 4.17 2.16 -35.86
C ASN A 29 3.07 1.74 -34.88
N ILE A 30 3.44 1.05 -33.80
CA ILE A 30 2.52 0.68 -32.73
C ILE A 30 2.40 1.92 -31.86
N ILE A 31 1.29 2.62 -31.95
CA ILE A 31 0.93 3.66 -30.99
C ILE A 31 0.84 2.96 -29.62
N ASN A 32 1.72 3.33 -28.71
CA ASN A 32 1.68 2.84 -27.35
C ASN A 32 0.57 3.55 -26.59
N TYR A 33 -0.40 2.79 -26.09
CA TYR A 33 -1.48 3.32 -25.26
C TYR A 33 -1.19 3.08 -23.77
N SER A 34 -1.62 4.03 -22.95
CA SER A 34 -1.76 3.87 -21.50
C SER A 34 -3.24 3.68 -21.21
N VAL A 35 -3.60 2.62 -20.50
CA VAL A 35 -4.99 2.25 -20.23
C VAL A 35 -5.33 2.53 -18.77
N SER A 36 -6.44 3.23 -18.54
CA SER A 36 -6.96 3.47 -17.18
C SER A 36 -7.52 2.17 -16.56
N PRO A 37 -7.72 2.11 -15.25
CA PRO A 37 -8.40 0.98 -14.60
C PRO A 37 -9.80 0.69 -15.15
N GLU A 38 -10.50 1.72 -15.63
CA GLU A 38 -11.83 1.60 -16.24
C GLU A 38 -11.77 1.20 -17.73
N GLY A 39 -10.56 0.99 -18.28
CA GLY A 39 -10.35 0.55 -19.66
C GLY A 39 -10.32 1.69 -20.69
N GLU A 40 -10.25 2.98 -20.27
CA GLU A 40 -10.08 4.09 -21.20
C GLU A 40 -8.63 4.15 -21.71
N GLU A 41 -8.44 4.22 -23.03
CA GLU A 41 -7.15 4.22 -23.70
C GLU A 41 -6.66 5.63 -24.01
N PHE A 42 -5.40 5.92 -23.67
CA PHE A 42 -4.75 7.21 -23.92
C PHE A 42 -3.47 6.98 -24.71
N PRO A 43 -3.32 7.57 -25.92
CA PRO A 43 -2.09 7.48 -26.68
C PRO A 43 -0.95 8.19 -25.90
N ILE A 44 0.19 7.53 -25.79
CA ILE A 44 1.37 8.12 -25.13
C ILE A 44 1.95 9.19 -26.06
N PRO A 45 2.25 10.40 -25.53
CA PRO A 45 2.76 11.50 -26.35
C PRO A 45 4.13 11.20 -26.98
N GLU A 46 4.28 11.63 -28.22
CA GLU A 46 5.54 11.52 -28.95
C GLU A 46 6.52 12.65 -28.53
N PRO A 47 7.84 12.48 -28.72
CA PRO A 47 8.83 13.46 -28.29
C PRO A 47 8.64 14.89 -28.85
N GLU A 48 8.04 15.01 -30.01
CA GLU A 48 7.75 16.30 -30.68
C GLU A 48 6.74 17.14 -29.89
N GLU A 49 5.81 16.51 -29.19
CA GLU A 49 4.75 17.16 -28.42
C GLU A 49 5.25 17.79 -27.10
N TYR A 50 6.44 17.38 -26.62
CA TYR A 50 6.98 17.86 -25.33
C TYR A 50 7.24 19.36 -25.29
N LYS A 51 7.65 19.96 -26.42
CA LYS A 51 7.91 21.39 -26.49
C LYS A 51 6.63 22.23 -26.41
N GLU A 52 5.57 21.76 -27.04
CA GLU A 52 4.28 22.43 -27.01
C GLU A 52 3.66 22.29 -25.61
N GLU A 53 3.78 21.12 -25.00
CA GLU A 53 3.31 20.89 -23.64
C GLU A 53 4.06 21.77 -22.63
N PHE A 54 5.40 21.88 -22.73
CA PHE A 54 6.16 22.77 -21.87
C PHE A 54 5.74 24.24 -22.04
N LYS A 55 5.50 24.68 -23.28
CA LYS A 55 5.01 26.04 -23.55
C LYS A 55 3.64 26.26 -22.89
N ARG A 56 2.71 25.31 -23.05
CA ARG A 56 1.39 25.36 -22.41
C ARG A 56 1.49 25.53 -20.89
N VAL A 57 2.33 24.70 -20.26
CA VAL A 57 2.53 24.74 -18.79
C VAL A 57 3.18 26.06 -18.39
N LYS A 58 4.18 26.53 -19.14
CA LYS A 58 4.87 27.81 -18.88
C LYS A 58 3.91 29.00 -18.94
N ASP A 59 3.04 29.06 -19.96
CA ASP A 59 2.05 30.15 -20.09
C ASP A 59 1.09 30.18 -18.88
N LEU A 60 0.71 29.01 -18.33
CA LEU A 60 -0.09 28.92 -17.10
C LEU A 60 0.68 29.39 -15.86
N VAL A 61 1.95 29.01 -15.76
CA VAL A 61 2.83 29.43 -14.65
C VAL A 61 3.07 30.94 -14.67
N ASP A 62 3.37 31.51 -15.84
CA ASP A 62 3.60 32.96 -15.98
C ASP A 62 2.38 33.74 -15.46
N LYS A 63 1.16 33.30 -15.82
CA LYS A 63 -0.08 33.88 -15.32
C LYS A 63 -0.26 33.68 -13.80
N ALA A 64 0.06 32.49 -13.29
CA ALA A 64 -0.03 32.22 -11.84
C ALA A 64 0.94 33.11 -11.04
N ARG A 65 2.14 33.39 -11.58
CA ARG A 65 3.11 34.29 -10.96
C ARG A 65 2.64 35.76 -10.99
N GLU A 66 1.96 36.19 -12.05
CA GLU A 66 1.30 37.52 -12.09
C GLU A 66 0.24 37.64 -10.98
N ASP A 67 -0.44 36.55 -10.65
CA ASP A 67 -1.40 36.48 -9.52
C ASP A 67 -0.70 36.31 -8.15
N GLY A 68 0.64 36.30 -8.07
CA GLY A 68 1.43 36.16 -6.83
C GLY A 68 1.50 34.76 -6.25
N LYS A 69 1.20 33.72 -7.03
CA LYS A 69 1.21 32.32 -6.57
C LYS A 69 2.62 31.72 -6.57
N GLU A 70 2.94 30.93 -5.55
CA GLU A 70 4.12 30.08 -5.51
C GLU A 70 3.90 28.82 -6.36
N ILE A 71 4.92 28.42 -7.10
CA ILE A 71 4.83 27.30 -8.05
C ILE A 71 5.36 26.03 -7.40
N VAL A 72 4.50 25.02 -7.27
CA VAL A 72 4.85 23.73 -6.69
C VAL A 72 4.74 22.63 -7.75
N VAL A 73 5.80 21.86 -7.94
CA VAL A 73 5.78 20.65 -8.77
C VAL A 73 5.69 19.43 -7.87
N VAL A 74 4.68 18.60 -8.06
CA VAL A 74 4.54 17.30 -7.40
C VAL A 74 4.94 16.21 -8.38
N MET A 75 6.06 15.55 -8.12
CA MET A 75 6.57 14.44 -8.93
C MET A 75 5.96 13.10 -8.46
N GLY A 76 5.20 12.48 -9.35
CA GLY A 76 4.48 11.25 -9.04
C GLY A 76 3.04 11.51 -8.59
N VAL A 77 2.09 11.53 -9.54
CA VAL A 77 0.65 11.69 -9.23
C VAL A 77 -0.01 10.32 -9.04
N GLY A 78 0.54 9.57 -8.10
CA GLY A 78 0.00 8.30 -7.63
C GLY A 78 -0.95 8.47 -6.46
N PHE A 79 -1.01 7.43 -5.62
CA PHE A 79 -1.87 7.35 -4.44
C PHE A 79 -1.68 8.55 -3.50
N VAL A 80 -0.45 8.90 -3.15
CA VAL A 80 -0.13 10.05 -2.27
C VAL A 80 -0.14 11.34 -3.07
N GLY A 81 0.68 11.41 -4.13
CA GLY A 81 0.98 12.67 -4.80
C GLY A 81 -0.19 13.34 -5.50
N ALA A 82 -1.22 12.58 -5.97
CA ALA A 82 -2.40 13.22 -6.58
C ALA A 82 -3.25 13.96 -5.53
N VAL A 83 -3.40 13.37 -4.34
CA VAL A 83 -4.15 13.97 -3.23
C VAL A 83 -3.37 15.12 -2.62
N MET A 84 -2.05 14.93 -2.43
CA MET A 84 -1.18 16.00 -1.93
C MET A 84 -1.13 17.19 -2.89
N ALA A 85 -1.05 16.96 -4.20
CA ALA A 85 -1.11 18.02 -5.21
C ALA A 85 -2.41 18.83 -5.13
N ALA A 86 -3.54 18.16 -4.90
CA ALA A 86 -4.83 18.82 -4.74
C ALA A 86 -4.91 19.62 -3.44
N ILE A 87 -4.41 19.09 -2.31
CA ILE A 87 -4.36 19.80 -1.02
C ILE A 87 -3.49 21.05 -1.14
N ILE A 88 -2.30 20.94 -1.75
CA ILE A 88 -1.43 22.10 -2.00
C ILE A 88 -2.13 23.14 -2.89
N ALA A 89 -2.81 22.70 -3.95
CA ALA A 89 -3.50 23.58 -4.88
C ALA A 89 -4.71 24.29 -4.27
N ASP A 90 -5.32 23.71 -3.22
CA ASP A 90 -6.46 24.27 -2.47
C ASP A 90 -6.00 25.19 -1.31
N THR A 91 -4.70 25.35 -1.09
CA THR A 91 -4.14 26.17 -0.03
C THR A 91 -4.47 27.65 -0.23
N LYS A 92 -4.96 28.30 0.84
CA LYS A 92 -5.31 29.71 0.86
C LYS A 92 -4.40 30.49 1.81
N ASP A 93 -4.12 31.74 1.44
CA ASP A 93 -3.47 32.71 2.31
C ASP A 93 -4.42 33.22 3.42
N GLU A 94 -3.91 34.09 4.30
CA GLU A 94 -4.67 34.70 5.38
C GLU A 94 -5.87 35.57 4.89
N ASN A 95 -5.85 36.01 3.63
CA ASN A 95 -6.91 36.78 2.99
C ASN A 95 -7.94 35.87 2.27
N GLY A 96 -7.73 34.57 2.26
CA GLY A 96 -8.61 33.60 1.60
C GLY A 96 -8.34 33.40 0.10
N ASN A 97 -7.24 33.96 -0.45
CA ASN A 97 -6.84 33.78 -1.83
C ASN A 97 -6.01 32.50 -1.98
N TYR A 98 -6.16 31.80 -3.11
CA TYR A 98 -5.33 30.64 -3.44
C TYR A 98 -3.87 31.07 -3.67
N SER A 99 -2.97 30.57 -2.83
CA SER A 99 -1.58 31.01 -2.76
C SER A 99 -0.60 30.14 -3.57
N LYS A 100 -1.04 28.97 -4.02
CA LYS A 100 -0.19 28.03 -4.75
C LYS A 100 -0.74 27.75 -6.15
N PHE A 101 0.15 27.46 -7.11
CA PHE A 101 -0.17 26.84 -8.39
C PHE A 101 0.64 25.55 -8.50
N VAL A 102 -0.05 24.43 -8.71
CA VAL A 102 0.53 23.09 -8.64
C VAL A 102 0.58 22.43 -10.00
N ILE A 103 1.72 21.83 -10.30
CA ILE A 103 1.96 21.04 -11.49
C ILE A 103 2.21 19.59 -11.07
N GLY A 104 1.25 18.71 -11.31
CA GLY A 104 1.44 17.27 -11.14
C GLY A 104 2.28 16.71 -12.30
N CYS A 105 3.52 16.31 -12.03
CA CYS A 105 4.42 15.78 -13.04
C CYS A 105 4.46 14.24 -12.98
N GLN A 106 4.06 13.57 -14.07
CA GLN A 106 4.07 12.13 -14.18
C GLN A 106 4.79 11.67 -15.45
N ARG A 107 5.72 10.70 -15.31
CA ARG A 107 6.39 10.11 -16.47
C ARG A 107 5.38 9.46 -17.42
N PRO A 108 5.41 9.74 -18.74
CA PRO A 108 4.56 9.09 -19.70
C PRO A 108 5.05 7.64 -19.92
N SER A 109 4.23 6.69 -19.50
CA SER A 109 4.46 5.27 -19.69
C SER A 109 3.12 4.56 -19.89
N THR A 110 3.13 3.37 -20.45
CA THR A 110 1.93 2.54 -20.59
C THR A 110 1.17 2.35 -19.28
N ARG A 111 1.89 2.38 -18.15
CA ARG A 111 1.32 2.18 -16.79
C ARG A 111 0.76 3.43 -16.14
N SER A 112 1.13 4.62 -16.58
CA SER A 112 0.88 5.81 -15.75
C SER A 112 0.44 7.06 -16.50
N TYR A 113 0.58 7.13 -17.83
CA TYR A 113 0.22 8.32 -18.59
C TYR A 113 -1.28 8.67 -18.49
N TRP A 114 -2.15 7.67 -18.43
CA TRP A 114 -3.59 7.84 -18.27
C TRP A 114 -4.00 8.76 -17.11
N LYS A 115 -3.16 8.89 -16.08
CA LYS A 115 -3.42 9.75 -14.91
C LYS A 115 -3.44 11.23 -15.28
N ILE A 116 -2.60 11.65 -16.23
CA ILE A 116 -2.47 13.05 -16.63
C ILE A 116 -3.74 13.59 -17.26
N PRO A 117 -4.29 12.97 -18.33
CA PRO A 117 -5.54 13.44 -18.91
C PRO A 117 -6.74 13.33 -17.94
N LEU A 118 -6.80 12.34 -17.05
CA LEU A 118 -7.86 12.27 -16.04
C LEU A 118 -7.78 13.47 -15.08
N ILE A 119 -6.62 13.76 -14.51
CA ILE A 119 -6.46 14.94 -13.63
C ILE A 119 -6.85 16.22 -14.38
N ASN A 120 -6.38 16.42 -15.61
CA ASN A 120 -6.69 17.61 -16.39
C ASN A 120 -8.16 17.75 -16.76
N ARG A 121 -8.97 16.68 -16.67
CA ARG A 121 -10.43 16.70 -16.75
C ARG A 121 -11.12 16.95 -15.40
N GLY A 122 -10.36 17.12 -14.31
CA GLY A 122 -10.87 17.24 -12.94
C GLY A 122 -11.35 15.92 -12.34
N GLN A 123 -10.79 14.79 -12.79
CA GLN A 123 -11.09 13.45 -12.31
C GLN A 123 -9.93 12.91 -11.49
N SER A 124 -10.22 12.22 -10.39
CA SER A 124 -9.18 11.56 -9.59
C SER A 124 -8.56 10.38 -10.33
N PRO A 125 -7.22 10.25 -10.36
CA PRO A 125 -6.57 9.05 -10.86
C PRO A 125 -6.52 7.93 -9.80
N VAL A 126 -7.12 8.16 -8.63
CA VAL A 126 -7.14 7.22 -7.51
C VAL A 126 -8.57 6.97 -7.11
N LYS A 127 -8.98 5.70 -7.12
CA LYS A 127 -10.28 5.30 -6.56
C LYS A 127 -10.20 5.39 -5.03
N SER A 128 -11.15 6.10 -4.42
CA SER A 128 -11.22 6.31 -2.98
C SER A 128 -12.65 6.29 -2.50
N GLU A 129 -12.87 5.81 -1.28
CA GLU A 129 -14.14 5.89 -0.56
C GLU A 129 -14.38 7.31 0.00
N ASP A 130 -13.37 8.18 -0.01
CA ASP A 130 -13.45 9.58 0.38
C ASP A 130 -13.85 10.45 -0.81
N LYS A 131 -15.08 10.96 -0.80
CA LYS A 131 -15.60 11.84 -1.85
C LYS A 131 -14.87 13.19 -1.93
N GLU A 132 -14.25 13.63 -0.83
CA GLU A 132 -13.48 14.88 -0.81
C GLU A 132 -12.32 14.83 -1.81
N VAL A 133 -11.75 13.65 -2.10
CA VAL A 133 -10.68 13.48 -3.10
C VAL A 133 -11.13 13.94 -4.48
N ASP A 134 -12.28 13.49 -4.96
CA ASP A 134 -12.82 13.89 -6.28
C ASP A 134 -13.23 15.36 -6.29
N GLU A 135 -13.85 15.82 -5.20
CA GLU A 135 -14.33 17.20 -5.08
C GLU A 135 -13.18 18.22 -5.10
N ILE A 136 -12.08 17.94 -4.36
CA ILE A 136 -10.93 18.86 -4.29
C ILE A 136 -10.18 18.89 -5.63
N ILE A 137 -9.95 17.75 -6.28
CA ILE A 137 -9.29 17.70 -7.60
C ILE A 137 -10.13 18.44 -8.63
N LYS A 138 -11.44 18.16 -8.68
CA LYS A 138 -12.35 18.84 -9.60
C LYS A 138 -12.34 20.35 -9.40
N ARG A 139 -12.44 20.82 -8.15
CA ARG A 139 -12.40 22.25 -7.81
C ARG A 139 -11.08 22.88 -8.24
N CYS A 140 -9.94 22.28 -7.91
CA CYS A 140 -8.64 22.83 -8.22
C CYS A 140 -8.32 22.88 -9.71
N VAL A 141 -8.82 21.93 -10.49
CA VAL A 141 -8.59 21.89 -11.95
C VAL A 141 -9.58 22.75 -12.71
N LEU A 142 -10.88 22.65 -12.43
CA LEU A 142 -11.92 23.25 -13.27
C LEU A 142 -12.38 24.61 -12.80
N GLU A 143 -12.44 24.85 -11.49
CA GLU A 143 -13.00 26.08 -10.91
C GLU A 143 -11.90 27.10 -10.61
N THR A 144 -10.95 26.75 -9.73
CA THR A 144 -9.88 27.67 -9.30
C THR A 144 -8.70 27.73 -10.25
N LYS A 145 -8.52 26.69 -11.08
CA LYS A 145 -7.42 26.53 -12.04
C LYS A 145 -6.04 26.64 -11.37
N THR A 146 -5.92 26.08 -10.18
CA THR A 146 -4.69 26.03 -9.38
C THR A 146 -3.92 24.71 -9.52
N LEU A 147 -4.48 23.70 -10.22
CA LEU A 147 -3.87 22.41 -10.47
C LEU A 147 -3.87 22.07 -11.96
N VAL A 148 -2.73 21.60 -12.47
CA VAL A 148 -2.59 21.03 -13.82
C VAL A 148 -1.65 19.84 -13.76
N ALA A 149 -1.86 18.83 -14.62
CA ALA A 149 -0.95 17.71 -14.76
C ALA A 149 -0.18 17.77 -16.09
N THR A 150 1.07 17.29 -16.10
CA THR A 150 1.94 17.25 -17.27
C THR A 150 2.87 16.04 -17.28
N TYR A 151 3.37 15.72 -18.47
CA TYR A 151 4.35 14.65 -18.70
C TYR A 151 5.77 15.17 -18.95
N THR A 152 5.98 16.48 -19.05
CA THR A 152 7.29 17.05 -19.31
C THR A 152 8.03 17.40 -18.02
N ASN A 153 9.25 16.85 -17.86
CA ASN A 153 10.13 17.19 -16.75
C ASN A 153 10.69 18.62 -16.81
N GLU A 154 10.54 19.32 -17.95
CA GLU A 154 10.97 20.71 -18.06
C GLU A 154 10.18 21.66 -17.13
N CYS A 155 8.99 21.24 -16.66
CA CYS A 155 8.22 21.98 -15.65
C CYS A 155 9.02 22.22 -14.36
N LEU A 156 10.01 21.39 -14.04
CA LEU A 156 10.91 21.56 -12.90
C LEU A 156 11.71 22.87 -12.94
N LYS A 157 11.97 23.42 -14.13
CA LYS A 157 12.64 24.72 -14.32
C LYS A 157 11.82 25.89 -13.77
N LEU A 158 10.52 25.69 -13.59
CA LEU A 158 9.56 26.69 -13.16
C LEU A 158 9.24 26.60 -11.66
N ALA A 159 9.72 25.57 -10.97
CA ALA A 159 9.36 25.26 -9.60
C ALA A 159 10.06 26.15 -8.57
N ASP A 160 9.33 26.64 -7.60
CA ASP A 160 9.83 27.18 -6.34
C ASP A 160 10.02 26.05 -5.30
N ILE A 161 9.14 25.04 -5.37
CA ILE A 161 9.18 23.83 -4.53
C ILE A 161 8.90 22.59 -5.40
N VAL A 162 9.66 21.52 -5.17
CA VAL A 162 9.40 20.19 -5.75
C VAL A 162 9.09 19.21 -4.62
N VAL A 163 7.88 18.67 -4.61
CA VAL A 163 7.48 17.57 -3.73
C VAL A 163 7.66 16.25 -4.47
N VAL A 164 8.35 15.29 -3.85
CA VAL A 164 8.72 14.03 -4.48
C VAL A 164 7.95 12.89 -3.86
N ASP A 165 6.93 12.39 -4.60
CA ASP A 165 6.09 11.25 -4.25
C ASP A 165 6.39 10.04 -5.14
N ILE A 166 7.67 9.82 -5.36
CA ILE A 166 8.17 8.67 -6.13
C ILE A 166 8.31 7.47 -5.20
N GLN A 167 7.63 6.41 -5.56
CA GLN A 167 7.59 5.17 -4.79
C GLN A 167 8.98 4.57 -4.61
N CYS A 168 9.29 4.17 -3.36
CA CYS A 168 10.44 3.36 -3.00
C CYS A 168 9.95 2.00 -2.50
N ASP A 169 10.25 0.94 -3.25
CA ASP A 169 9.78 -0.41 -2.97
C ASP A 169 10.82 -1.26 -2.25
N TYR A 170 10.34 -2.35 -1.65
CA TYR A 170 11.17 -3.39 -1.10
C TYR A 170 10.79 -4.73 -1.74
N VAL A 171 11.68 -5.27 -2.57
CA VAL A 171 11.46 -6.53 -3.29
C VAL A 171 11.88 -7.69 -2.40
N LYS A 172 10.93 -8.51 -1.98
CA LYS A 172 11.20 -9.71 -1.18
C LYS A 172 11.60 -10.86 -2.12
N CYS A 173 12.71 -11.54 -1.83
CA CYS A 173 13.17 -12.68 -2.61
C CYS A 173 12.60 -14.01 -2.13
N GLU A 174 12.21 -14.10 -0.84
CA GLU A 174 11.62 -15.29 -0.24
C GLU A 174 10.42 -14.92 0.62
N LEU A 175 9.38 -15.75 0.60
CA LEU A 175 8.23 -15.59 1.49
C LEU A 175 8.63 -15.97 2.93
N GLY A 176 8.45 -15.05 3.88
CA GLY A 176 8.84 -15.25 5.27
C GLY A 176 10.33 -15.12 5.54
N ASN A 177 11.07 -14.44 4.67
CA ASN A 177 12.46 -14.08 4.89
C ASN A 177 12.76 -12.69 4.31
N VAL A 178 12.40 -11.65 5.06
CA VAL A 178 12.58 -10.26 4.62
C VAL A 178 14.06 -9.88 4.47
N ARG A 179 14.98 -10.59 5.15
CA ARG A 179 16.42 -10.29 5.11
C ARG A 179 17.07 -10.51 3.74
N THR A 180 16.47 -11.36 2.90
CA THR A 180 16.96 -11.63 1.53
C THR A 180 16.45 -10.61 0.51
N GLY A 181 15.60 -9.66 0.93
CA GLY A 181 15.03 -8.65 0.03
C GLY A 181 15.96 -7.47 -0.21
N GLU A 182 15.60 -6.68 -1.22
CA GLU A 182 16.34 -5.50 -1.70
C GLU A 182 15.43 -4.29 -1.83
N ALA A 183 15.96 -3.10 -1.45
CA ALA A 183 15.26 -1.84 -1.70
C ALA A 183 15.39 -1.44 -3.18
N ASP A 184 14.28 -1.14 -3.85
CA ASP A 184 14.31 -0.57 -5.20
C ASP A 184 14.34 0.97 -5.13
N MET A 185 15.54 1.51 -5.28
CA MET A 185 15.82 2.95 -5.26
C MET A 185 15.91 3.56 -6.66
N ALA A 186 15.82 2.76 -7.72
CA ALA A 186 16.18 3.20 -9.08
C ALA A 186 15.33 4.38 -9.58
N ALA A 187 14.02 4.34 -9.32
CA ALA A 187 13.11 5.42 -9.74
C ALA A 187 13.38 6.73 -8.99
N LEU A 188 13.65 6.66 -7.68
CA LEU A 188 13.99 7.82 -6.87
C LEU A 188 15.33 8.44 -7.32
N GLU A 189 16.36 7.61 -7.50
CA GLU A 189 17.68 8.09 -7.96
C GLU A 189 17.62 8.76 -9.34
N ALA A 190 16.87 8.17 -10.27
CA ALA A 190 16.65 8.75 -11.59
C ALA A 190 15.94 10.11 -11.47
N SER A 191 14.92 10.19 -10.61
CA SER A 191 14.19 11.44 -10.36
C SER A 191 15.07 12.51 -9.73
N MET A 192 15.92 12.16 -8.75
CA MET A 192 16.88 13.13 -8.16
C MET A 192 17.84 13.69 -9.18
N LYS A 193 18.32 12.88 -10.14
CA LYS A 193 19.18 13.36 -11.25
C LYS A 193 18.44 14.35 -12.13
N ILE A 194 17.21 14.02 -12.55
CA ILE A 194 16.36 14.88 -13.38
C ILE A 194 16.04 16.19 -12.66
N ILE A 195 15.68 16.14 -11.37
CA ILE A 195 15.43 17.32 -10.54
C ILE A 195 16.68 18.22 -10.53
N GLY A 196 17.83 17.68 -10.16
CA GLY A 196 19.08 18.44 -10.09
C GLY A 196 19.53 19.03 -11.42
N GLU A 197 19.19 18.44 -12.55
CA GLU A 197 19.47 18.94 -13.89
C GLU A 197 18.58 20.13 -14.30
N ASN A 198 17.45 20.33 -13.64
CA ASN A 198 16.44 21.30 -14.08
C ASN A 198 16.14 22.42 -13.08
N ILE A 199 16.10 22.19 -11.77
CA ILE A 199 15.64 23.17 -10.78
C ILE A 199 16.54 24.37 -10.64
N CYS A 200 15.98 25.48 -10.15
CA CYS A 200 16.74 26.66 -9.72
C CYS A 200 17.48 26.40 -8.40
N PRO A 201 18.58 27.10 -8.10
CA PRO A 201 19.38 26.86 -6.89
C PRO A 201 18.62 27.06 -5.58
N ASP A 202 17.67 27.96 -5.56
CA ASP A 202 16.82 28.30 -4.40
C ASP A 202 15.53 27.49 -4.29
N CYS A 203 15.30 26.55 -5.23
CA CYS A 203 14.18 25.65 -5.19
C CYS A 203 14.32 24.64 -4.03
N LEU A 204 13.27 24.51 -3.20
CA LEU A 204 13.19 23.48 -2.18
C LEU A 204 12.81 22.14 -2.82
N VAL A 205 13.57 21.08 -2.55
CA VAL A 205 13.20 19.70 -2.86
C VAL A 205 12.75 19.01 -1.57
N LEU A 206 11.52 18.58 -1.52
CA LEU A 206 10.92 17.85 -0.40
C LEU A 206 10.66 16.41 -0.79
N ILE A 207 11.39 15.46 -0.21
CA ILE A 207 11.07 14.04 -0.32
C ILE A 207 9.93 13.75 0.66
N GLU A 208 8.75 13.39 0.13
CA GLU A 208 7.57 13.08 0.94
C GLU A 208 7.31 11.58 1.05
N THR A 209 7.74 10.81 0.07
CA THR A 209 7.60 9.35 0.08
C THR A 209 8.39 8.68 1.20
N THR A 210 7.90 7.53 1.66
CA THR A 210 8.65 6.68 2.59
C THR A 210 9.90 6.11 1.91
N VAL A 211 11.06 6.37 2.47
CA VAL A 211 12.36 5.92 1.96
C VAL A 211 13.14 5.15 3.01
N ALA A 212 14.16 4.44 2.56
CA ALA A 212 15.12 3.77 3.45
C ALA A 212 15.92 4.81 4.25
N PRO A 213 16.13 4.65 5.57
CA PRO A 213 16.85 5.62 6.40
C PRO A 213 18.23 5.97 5.85
N GLY A 214 18.51 7.28 5.74
CA GLY A 214 19.74 7.81 5.14
C GLY A 214 19.64 8.15 3.66
N THR A 215 18.52 7.84 2.99
CA THR A 215 18.31 8.11 1.57
C THR A 215 18.48 9.60 1.24
N THR A 216 17.87 10.48 2.01
CA THR A 216 17.92 11.93 1.75
C THR A 216 19.34 12.47 1.81
N GLU A 217 20.07 12.13 2.88
CA GLU A 217 21.40 12.69 3.11
C GLU A 217 22.51 12.00 2.29
N PHE A 218 22.45 10.68 2.15
CA PHE A 218 23.56 9.89 1.60
C PHE A 218 23.35 9.44 0.15
N VAL A 219 22.12 9.54 -0.38
CA VAL A 219 21.81 9.18 -1.76
C VAL A 219 21.32 10.41 -2.53
N ALA A 220 20.23 11.04 -2.12
CA ALA A 220 19.59 12.12 -2.86
C ALA A 220 20.45 13.39 -2.90
N LEU A 221 20.95 13.85 -1.74
CA LEU A 221 21.79 15.07 -1.67
C LEU A 221 23.06 14.98 -2.52
N PRO A 222 23.84 13.88 -2.52
CA PRO A 222 24.98 13.73 -3.43
C PRO A 222 24.62 13.77 -4.91
N LEU A 223 23.47 13.20 -5.30
CA LEU A 223 22.99 13.22 -6.69
C LEU A 223 22.65 14.66 -7.13
N LEU A 224 21.93 15.41 -6.29
CA LEU A 224 21.61 16.82 -6.55
C LEU A 224 22.87 17.68 -6.63
N LYS A 225 23.80 17.53 -5.67
CA LYS A 225 25.10 18.25 -5.69
C LYS A 225 25.89 17.97 -6.96
N LYS A 226 25.95 16.70 -7.39
CA LYS A 226 26.64 16.33 -8.63
C LYS A 226 25.99 16.98 -9.87
N ALA A 227 24.66 17.05 -9.90
CA ALA A 227 23.94 17.71 -10.99
C ALA A 227 24.18 19.23 -10.99
N PHE A 228 24.17 19.90 -9.84
CA PHE A 228 24.50 21.32 -9.69
C PHE A 228 25.91 21.61 -10.13
N GLN A 229 26.90 20.83 -9.72
CA GLN A 229 28.30 20.97 -10.14
C GLN A 229 28.45 20.87 -11.67
N LYS A 230 27.77 19.93 -12.33
CA LYS A 230 27.74 19.79 -13.79
C LYS A 230 27.19 21.04 -14.49
N ARG A 231 26.27 21.75 -13.85
CA ARG A 231 25.66 23.00 -14.34
C ARG A 231 26.47 24.25 -13.95
N GLY A 232 27.60 24.12 -13.22
CA GLY A 232 28.38 25.22 -12.71
C GLY A 232 27.74 26.01 -11.57
N ILE A 233 26.80 25.38 -10.84
CA ILE A 233 26.11 25.95 -9.67
C ILE A 233 26.91 25.59 -8.42
N ASP A 234 27.36 26.57 -7.66
CA ASP A 234 28.22 26.41 -6.46
C ASP A 234 27.42 26.48 -5.13
N SER A 235 26.10 26.42 -5.18
CA SER A 235 25.26 26.39 -3.98
C SER A 235 24.93 24.96 -3.56
N THR A 236 24.67 24.78 -2.26
CA THR A 236 24.13 23.52 -1.74
C THR A 236 22.63 23.41 -2.06
N PRO A 237 22.17 22.32 -2.69
CA PRO A 237 20.74 22.12 -2.93
C PRO A 237 19.94 22.17 -1.64
N LEU A 238 18.78 22.80 -1.65
CA LEU A 238 17.85 22.84 -0.54
C LEU A 238 17.01 21.57 -0.56
N LEU A 239 17.37 20.61 0.29
CA LEU A 239 16.75 19.30 0.37
C LEU A 239 16.20 19.05 1.77
N ALA A 240 14.98 18.55 1.84
CA ALA A 240 14.28 18.21 3.06
C ALA A 240 13.53 16.88 2.93
N HIS A 241 13.14 16.31 4.07
CA HIS A 241 12.29 15.13 4.16
C HIS A 241 11.12 15.37 5.11
N SER A 242 9.93 14.92 4.73
CA SER A 242 8.73 14.88 5.59
C SER A 242 7.81 13.79 5.05
N PHE A 243 7.66 12.70 5.78
CA PHE A 243 6.76 11.62 5.35
C PHE A 243 5.28 11.97 5.59
N GLU A 244 4.44 11.46 4.71
CA GLU A 244 2.99 11.51 4.83
C GLU A 244 2.44 10.45 5.81
N ARG A 245 1.18 10.60 6.23
CA ARG A 245 0.47 9.65 7.10
C ARG A 245 -0.84 9.17 6.47
N VAL A 246 -0.83 9.00 5.17
CA VAL A 246 -1.99 8.59 4.37
C VAL A 246 -2.62 7.30 4.90
N MET A 247 -3.93 7.36 5.11
CA MET A 247 -4.75 6.21 5.41
C MET A 247 -5.85 6.10 4.35
N PRO A 248 -5.75 5.21 3.36
CA PRO A 248 -6.81 4.98 2.39
C PRO A 248 -8.13 4.65 3.10
N GLY A 249 -9.24 5.16 2.58
CA GLY A 249 -10.58 5.00 3.15
C GLY A 249 -11.33 6.33 3.22
N ARG A 250 -12.34 6.42 4.07
CA ARG A 250 -13.29 7.55 4.14
C ARG A 250 -12.71 8.89 4.59
N ASP A 251 -11.57 8.87 5.29
CA ASP A 251 -10.91 10.06 5.83
C ASP A 251 -9.56 10.31 5.14
N TYR A 252 -9.49 10.06 3.83
CA TYR A 252 -8.23 10.09 3.09
C TYR A 252 -7.61 11.49 3.08
N VAL A 253 -8.34 12.50 2.65
CA VAL A 253 -7.86 13.89 2.61
C VAL A 253 -7.50 14.37 4.01
N ALA A 254 -8.35 14.08 5.01
CA ALA A 254 -8.10 14.43 6.40
C ALA A 254 -6.81 13.78 6.93
N SER A 255 -6.52 12.52 6.57
CA SER A 255 -5.29 11.82 6.99
C SER A 255 -3.99 12.47 6.45
N VAL A 256 -4.07 13.20 5.33
CA VAL A 256 -2.94 13.96 4.77
C VAL A 256 -2.86 15.37 5.35
N ARG A 257 -4.00 16.07 5.45
CA ARG A 257 -4.09 17.47 5.83
C ARG A 257 -4.15 17.68 7.34
N ASP A 258 -4.93 16.87 8.06
CA ASP A 258 -5.31 17.06 9.45
C ASP A 258 -4.63 16.02 10.37
N PHE A 259 -3.31 15.92 10.32
CA PHE A 259 -2.55 14.94 11.09
C PHE A 259 -1.15 15.45 11.46
N TRP A 260 -0.60 14.97 12.58
CA TRP A 260 0.76 15.31 13.04
C TRP A 260 1.80 14.86 12.00
N ARG A 261 2.66 15.78 11.57
CA ARG A 261 3.75 15.48 10.64
C ARG A 261 5.10 15.79 11.28
N VAL A 262 6.12 15.23 10.67
CA VAL A 262 7.52 15.40 11.05
C VAL A 262 8.25 15.91 9.83
N CYS A 263 9.17 16.87 10.00
CA CYS A 263 10.04 17.30 8.91
C CYS A 263 11.47 17.59 9.38
N ALA A 264 12.41 17.53 8.44
CA ALA A 264 13.81 17.88 8.65
C ALA A 264 14.43 18.37 7.36
N GLY A 265 15.40 19.29 7.45
CA GLY A 265 16.17 19.79 6.31
C GLY A 265 17.64 19.36 6.38
N CYS A 266 18.28 19.19 5.23
CA CYS A 266 19.72 18.93 5.15
C CYS A 266 20.56 20.18 5.52
N THR A 267 19.96 21.36 5.54
CA THR A 267 20.54 22.64 5.96
C THR A 267 19.50 23.41 6.77
N ASP A 268 19.95 24.40 7.56
CA ASP A 268 19.03 25.28 8.30
C ASP A 268 18.07 26.03 7.38
N GLU A 269 18.53 26.44 6.20
CA GLU A 269 17.69 27.09 5.19
C GLU A 269 16.62 26.14 4.64
N ALA A 270 16.99 24.91 4.29
CA ALA A 270 16.03 23.90 3.82
C ALA A 270 15.02 23.57 4.91
N ARG A 271 15.46 23.47 6.18
CA ARG A 271 14.58 23.22 7.33
C ARG A 271 13.57 24.37 7.50
N ALA A 272 14.01 25.63 7.46
CA ALA A 272 13.12 26.77 7.57
C ALA A 272 12.10 26.85 6.41
N LYS A 273 12.53 26.54 5.18
CA LYS A 273 11.63 26.52 4.02
C LYS A 273 10.59 25.41 4.09
N VAL A 274 10.97 24.19 4.49
CA VAL A 274 10.02 23.08 4.59
C VAL A 274 9.03 23.29 5.74
N GLU A 275 9.48 23.83 6.88
CA GLU A 275 8.61 24.19 8.00
C GLU A 275 7.56 25.22 7.57
N LYS A 276 7.98 26.29 6.89
CA LYS A 276 7.08 27.32 6.34
C LYS A 276 6.07 26.68 5.37
N PHE A 277 6.56 25.94 4.37
CA PHE A 277 5.70 25.32 3.36
C PHE A 277 4.64 24.41 3.96
N LEU A 278 5.04 23.49 4.85
CA LEU A 278 4.10 22.57 5.49
C LEU A 278 3.12 23.30 6.41
N SER A 279 3.55 24.35 7.10
CA SER A 279 2.66 25.16 7.95
C SER A 279 1.59 25.92 7.17
N GLU A 280 1.83 26.21 5.90
CA GLU A 280 0.86 26.83 5.00
C GLU A 280 -0.12 25.80 4.40
N VAL A 281 0.33 24.55 4.15
CA VAL A 281 -0.39 23.55 3.38
C VAL A 281 -1.25 22.63 4.25
N ILE A 282 -0.75 22.26 5.45
CA ILE A 282 -1.44 21.34 6.36
C ILE A 282 -1.90 22.04 7.64
N ASN A 283 -2.82 21.41 8.36
CA ASN A 283 -3.39 21.97 9.59
C ASN A 283 -2.41 21.84 10.78
N THR A 284 -1.38 22.66 10.81
CA THR A 284 -0.38 22.66 11.90
C THR A 284 -0.89 23.36 13.17
N LYS A 285 -2.02 24.04 13.10
CA LYS A 285 -2.63 24.69 14.26
C LYS A 285 -3.17 23.66 15.27
N ASP A 286 -3.86 22.66 14.76
CA ASP A 286 -4.45 21.60 15.61
C ASP A 286 -3.52 20.38 15.70
N TYR A 287 -2.65 20.19 14.71
CA TYR A 287 -1.68 19.09 14.60
C TYR A 287 -0.25 19.65 14.43
N PRO A 288 0.38 20.13 15.51
CA PRO A 288 1.70 20.78 15.45
C PRO A 288 2.75 19.94 14.74
N LEU A 289 3.54 20.60 13.88
CA LEU A 289 4.64 20.00 13.15
C LEU A 289 5.80 19.69 14.12
N THR A 290 6.37 18.50 14.01
CA THR A 290 7.59 18.13 14.75
C THR A 290 8.80 18.36 13.84
N ILE A 291 9.66 19.32 14.24
CA ILE A 291 10.92 19.60 13.52
C ILE A 291 12.02 18.73 14.11
N MET A 292 12.72 18.01 13.25
CA MET A 292 13.87 17.17 13.61
C MET A 292 15.17 17.80 13.12
N ASP A 293 16.29 17.39 13.73
CA ASP A 293 17.59 17.99 13.44
C ASP A 293 18.12 17.60 12.05
N ARG A 294 17.81 16.38 11.60
CA ARG A 294 18.30 15.87 10.31
C ARG A 294 17.32 14.89 9.63
N PRO A 295 17.34 14.79 8.29
CA PRO A 295 16.46 13.91 7.52
C PRO A 295 16.50 12.44 7.94
N LEU A 296 17.66 11.89 8.31
CA LEU A 296 17.79 10.50 8.80
C LEU A 296 16.84 10.23 9.99
N GLU A 297 16.61 11.20 10.88
CA GLU A 297 15.69 11.03 12.01
C GLU A 297 14.23 10.97 11.55
N SER A 298 13.85 11.83 10.61
CA SER A 298 12.51 11.85 10.03
C SER A 298 12.22 10.53 9.25
N GLU A 299 13.16 10.07 8.45
CA GLU A 299 13.07 8.78 7.74
C GLU A 299 12.96 7.61 8.71
N THR A 300 13.81 7.58 9.76
CA THR A 300 13.78 6.56 10.80
C THR A 300 12.46 6.55 11.56
N ALA A 301 11.88 7.72 11.85
CA ALA A 301 10.61 7.83 12.55
C ALA A 301 9.48 7.09 11.81
N LYS A 302 9.41 7.23 10.48
CA LYS A 302 8.43 6.51 9.65
C LYS A 302 8.62 5.00 9.72
N ILE A 303 9.86 4.54 9.59
CA ILE A 303 10.19 3.10 9.63
C ILE A 303 9.89 2.50 10.99
N VAL A 304 10.24 3.19 12.07
CA VAL A 304 9.98 2.73 13.45
C VAL A 304 8.47 2.67 13.72
N GLU A 305 7.70 3.69 13.31
CA GLU A 305 6.25 3.72 13.48
C GLU A 305 5.57 2.51 12.81
N ASN A 306 5.94 2.21 11.56
CA ASN A 306 5.37 1.09 10.82
C ASN A 306 5.86 -0.26 11.36
N SER A 307 7.14 -0.37 11.73
CA SER A 307 7.70 -1.57 12.36
C SER A 307 7.06 -1.87 13.72
N TYR A 308 6.74 -0.85 14.52
CA TYR A 308 6.02 -1.01 15.78
C TYR A 308 4.65 -1.68 15.58
N ARG A 309 3.86 -1.21 14.61
CA ARG A 309 2.55 -1.80 14.29
C ARG A 309 2.70 -3.23 13.76
N ALA A 310 3.67 -3.48 12.89
CA ALA A 310 3.96 -4.81 12.37
C ALA A 310 4.36 -5.78 13.49
N THR A 311 5.15 -5.32 14.46
CA THR A 311 5.59 -6.13 15.60
C THR A 311 4.42 -6.51 16.52
N ILE A 312 3.51 -5.58 16.84
CA ILE A 312 2.33 -5.89 17.66
C ILE A 312 1.47 -6.96 16.99
N LEU A 313 1.26 -6.87 15.66
CA LEU A 313 0.50 -7.88 14.93
C LEU A 313 1.20 -9.25 14.95
N ALA A 314 2.49 -9.31 14.72
CA ALA A 314 3.26 -10.55 14.78
C ALA A 314 3.19 -11.19 16.18
N PHE A 315 3.34 -10.39 17.23
CA PHE A 315 3.17 -10.82 18.62
C PHE A 315 1.79 -11.46 18.86
N LEU A 316 0.73 -10.82 18.40
CA LEU A 316 -0.63 -11.37 18.55
C LEU A 316 -0.89 -12.59 17.66
N ASN A 317 -0.27 -12.66 16.50
CA ASN A 317 -0.32 -13.86 15.66
C ASN A 317 0.33 -15.07 16.35
N GLU A 318 1.45 -14.88 17.06
CA GLU A 318 2.07 -15.93 17.87
C GLU A 318 1.15 -16.39 19.00
N TRP A 319 0.58 -15.45 19.78
CA TRP A 319 -0.38 -15.78 20.85
C TRP A 319 -1.67 -16.39 20.32
N SER A 320 -2.04 -16.14 19.08
CA SER A 320 -3.22 -16.80 18.49
C SER A 320 -3.00 -18.30 18.29
N LEU A 321 -1.79 -18.72 17.87
CA LEU A 321 -1.44 -20.14 17.75
C LEU A 321 -1.45 -20.83 19.13
N PHE A 322 -0.93 -20.17 20.16
CA PHE A 322 -1.04 -20.65 21.54
C PHE A 322 -2.49 -20.85 21.95
N SER A 323 -3.34 -19.85 21.69
CA SER A 323 -4.75 -19.87 22.07
C SER A 323 -5.54 -20.96 21.37
N GLU A 324 -5.30 -21.18 20.07
CA GLU A 324 -5.92 -22.24 19.29
C GLU A 324 -5.62 -23.64 19.85
N ARG A 325 -4.39 -23.88 20.30
CA ARG A 325 -3.95 -25.16 20.86
C ARG A 325 -4.44 -25.41 22.28
N ASN A 326 -4.67 -24.36 23.05
CA ASN A 326 -4.98 -24.46 24.48
C ASN A 326 -6.44 -24.14 24.84
N GLY A 327 -7.32 -24.01 23.86
CA GLY A 327 -8.74 -23.75 24.10
C GLY A 327 -9.05 -22.35 24.61
N VAL A 328 -8.17 -21.39 24.39
CA VAL A 328 -8.31 -19.99 24.81
C VAL A 328 -9.01 -19.18 23.71
N ASP A 329 -9.83 -18.20 24.10
CA ASP A 329 -10.36 -17.17 23.22
C ASP A 329 -9.48 -15.93 23.32
N LEU A 330 -8.57 -15.72 22.37
CA LEU A 330 -7.67 -14.57 22.37
C LEU A 330 -8.41 -13.24 22.21
N ILE A 331 -9.58 -13.23 21.54
CA ILE A 331 -10.40 -12.01 21.41
C ILE A 331 -10.86 -11.52 22.80
N LYS A 332 -11.33 -12.42 23.64
CA LYS A 332 -11.70 -12.09 25.03
C LYS A 332 -10.50 -11.63 25.85
N VAL A 333 -9.35 -12.27 25.66
CA VAL A 333 -8.09 -11.86 26.33
C VAL A 333 -7.67 -10.45 25.92
N ILE A 334 -7.68 -10.15 24.61
CA ILE A 334 -7.33 -8.80 24.09
C ILE A 334 -8.32 -7.77 24.63
N ASN A 335 -9.62 -8.05 24.62
CA ASN A 335 -10.62 -7.13 25.17
C ASN A 335 -10.39 -6.82 26.66
N ALA A 336 -10.00 -7.82 27.46
CA ALA A 336 -9.65 -7.62 28.85
C ALA A 336 -8.39 -6.76 29.02
N ILE A 337 -7.36 -6.97 28.19
CA ILE A 337 -6.14 -6.17 28.21
C ILE A 337 -6.40 -4.72 27.79
N LYS A 338 -7.26 -4.48 26.82
CA LYS A 338 -7.62 -3.13 26.33
C LYS A 338 -8.29 -2.26 27.38
N MET A 339 -8.84 -2.83 28.43
CA MET A 339 -9.40 -2.07 29.56
C MET A 339 -8.34 -1.24 30.29
N ARG A 340 -7.07 -1.61 30.20
CA ARG A 340 -5.97 -0.82 30.74
C ARG A 340 -5.62 0.32 29.77
N PRO A 341 -5.67 1.60 30.16
CA PRO A 341 -5.45 2.74 29.25
C PRO A 341 -4.16 2.66 28.45
N THR A 342 -3.07 2.18 29.06
CA THR A 342 -1.75 2.02 28.39
C THR A 342 -1.71 0.92 27.32
N HIS A 343 -2.75 0.10 27.19
CA HIS A 343 -2.87 -1.02 26.25
C HIS A 343 -4.13 -0.91 25.38
N SER A 344 -4.82 0.24 25.40
CA SER A 344 -6.07 0.45 24.66
C SER A 344 -5.91 0.35 23.15
N ASN A 345 -4.69 0.58 22.62
CA ASN A 345 -4.34 0.52 21.21
C ASN A 345 -3.92 -0.86 20.70
N ILE A 346 -3.96 -1.91 21.56
CA ILE A 346 -3.68 -3.29 21.09
C ILE A 346 -4.71 -3.70 20.05
N ILE A 347 -4.27 -4.33 18.98
CA ILE A 347 -5.07 -4.72 17.82
C ILE A 347 -5.40 -6.21 17.84
N PHE A 348 -6.37 -6.63 17.05
CA PHE A 348 -6.74 -8.05 16.94
C PHE A 348 -5.89 -8.76 15.89
N PRO A 349 -5.61 -10.08 16.05
CA PRO A 349 -4.96 -10.89 15.04
C PRO A 349 -5.84 -11.02 13.79
N GLY A 350 -5.19 -11.29 12.65
CA GLY A 350 -5.83 -11.52 11.36
C GLY A 350 -5.00 -12.46 10.49
N PRO A 351 -5.29 -12.58 9.19
CA PRO A 351 -4.56 -13.46 8.27
C PRO A 351 -3.18 -12.90 7.86
N GLY A 352 -2.63 -11.94 8.57
CA GLY A 352 -1.37 -11.28 8.31
C GLY A 352 -1.52 -9.77 8.26
N ILE A 353 -0.52 -9.11 7.71
CA ILE A 353 -0.52 -7.67 7.44
C ILE A 353 -0.64 -7.43 5.95
N GLY A 354 -1.54 -6.52 5.58
CA GLY A 354 -1.63 -6.01 4.22
C GLY A 354 -1.42 -4.49 4.13
N GLY A 355 -1.65 -3.95 2.97
CA GLY A 355 -1.38 -2.56 2.63
C GLY A 355 0.06 -2.36 2.18
N TYR A 356 0.33 -1.20 1.58
CA TYR A 356 1.62 -0.95 0.93
C TYR A 356 2.79 -0.79 1.91
N CYS A 357 2.56 -0.28 3.11
CA CYS A 357 3.64 0.18 4.01
C CYS A 357 4.13 -0.92 4.98
N LEU A 358 3.22 -1.46 5.80
CA LEU A 358 3.60 -2.33 6.93
C LEU A 358 4.35 -3.61 6.53
N PRO A 359 4.04 -4.26 5.38
CA PRO A 359 4.76 -5.46 4.97
C PRO A 359 6.22 -5.23 4.57
N LYS A 360 6.61 -3.99 4.19
CA LYS A 360 7.90 -3.72 3.56
C LYS A 360 8.82 -2.75 4.33
N ASP A 361 8.24 -1.76 5.05
CA ASP A 361 9.04 -0.63 5.56
C ASP A 361 10.10 -1.04 6.58
N GLY A 362 9.81 -2.03 7.42
CA GLY A 362 10.85 -2.59 8.30
C GLY A 362 12.01 -3.25 7.55
N GLY A 363 11.74 -3.80 6.35
CA GLY A 363 12.77 -4.29 5.43
C GLY A 363 13.67 -3.16 4.90
N LEU A 364 13.08 -2.00 4.55
CA LEU A 364 13.84 -0.81 4.17
C LEU A 364 14.81 -0.37 5.28
N GLY A 365 14.37 -0.42 6.55
CA GLY A 365 15.22 -0.09 7.69
C GLY A 365 16.39 -1.04 7.87
N TYR A 366 16.14 -2.35 7.79
CA TYR A 366 17.16 -3.38 7.85
C TYR A 366 18.17 -3.25 6.70
N TRP A 367 17.68 -3.09 5.47
CA TRP A 367 18.49 -2.93 4.28
C TRP A 367 19.36 -1.66 4.33
N ALA A 368 18.78 -0.54 4.75
CA ALA A 368 19.48 0.74 4.84
C ALA A 368 20.65 0.69 5.81
N TYR A 369 20.49 -0.01 6.93
CA TYR A 369 21.54 -0.17 7.95
C TYR A 369 22.82 -0.73 7.34
N LYS A 370 22.70 -1.69 6.44
CA LYS A 370 23.83 -2.31 5.75
C LYS A 370 24.27 -1.50 4.52
N HIS A 371 23.35 -1.15 3.63
CA HIS A 371 23.67 -0.69 2.28
C HIS A 371 23.86 0.83 2.16
N ILE A 372 23.20 1.62 3.02
CA ILE A 372 23.33 3.08 3.06
C ILE A 372 24.28 3.52 4.18
N LEU A 373 24.07 2.99 5.39
CA LEU A 373 24.82 3.40 6.58
C LEU A 373 26.13 2.61 6.78
N GLY A 374 26.32 1.49 6.06
CA GLY A 374 27.59 0.77 5.98
C GLY A 374 27.94 -0.12 7.16
N PHE A 375 26.95 -0.61 7.94
CA PHE A 375 27.15 -1.51 9.06
C PHE A 375 26.95 -2.98 8.65
N GLU A 376 27.76 -3.89 9.15
CA GLU A 376 27.71 -5.32 8.81
C GLU A 376 26.99 -6.18 9.86
N ASP A 377 26.71 -5.64 11.06
CA ASP A 377 26.09 -6.35 12.18
C ASP A 377 24.55 -6.27 12.21
N GLY A 378 23.92 -6.08 11.05
CA GLY A 378 22.46 -5.90 10.94
C GLY A 378 21.65 -7.04 11.57
N ASP A 379 22.11 -8.29 11.47
CA ASP A 379 21.43 -9.44 12.07
C ASP A 379 21.54 -9.49 13.60
N GLU A 380 22.55 -8.85 14.18
CA GLU A 380 22.67 -8.72 15.63
C GLU A 380 21.78 -7.61 16.16
N VAL A 381 21.66 -6.50 15.42
CA VAL A 381 20.87 -5.32 15.80
C VAL A 381 19.38 -5.54 15.55
N PHE A 382 19.00 -6.04 14.37
CA PHE A 382 17.61 -6.20 13.95
C PHE A 382 17.09 -7.63 14.16
N LYS A 383 16.75 -7.99 15.42
CA LYS A 383 16.16 -9.30 15.73
C LYS A 383 14.63 -9.31 15.62
N ILE A 384 13.98 -8.22 16.03
CA ILE A 384 12.52 -8.15 16.16
C ILE A 384 11.88 -7.78 14.84
N THR A 385 12.30 -6.67 14.22
CA THR A 385 11.61 -6.10 13.03
C THR A 385 11.55 -7.07 11.85
N PRO A 386 12.66 -7.69 11.39
CA PRO A 386 12.59 -8.67 10.31
C PRO A 386 11.74 -9.89 10.68
N THR A 387 11.92 -10.44 11.88
CA THR A 387 11.14 -11.59 12.34
C THR A 387 9.64 -11.30 12.42
N ALA A 388 9.26 -10.09 12.82
CA ALA A 388 7.85 -9.67 12.83
C ALA A 388 7.25 -9.64 11.42
N ILE A 389 7.99 -9.16 10.42
CA ILE A 389 7.55 -9.17 9.02
C ILE A 389 7.40 -10.61 8.53
N ASP A 390 8.39 -11.47 8.80
CA ASP A 390 8.39 -12.88 8.39
C ASP A 390 7.19 -13.65 8.95
N ILE A 391 6.86 -13.42 10.24
CA ILE A 391 5.66 -13.99 10.88
C ILE A 391 4.38 -13.50 10.19
N ASN A 392 4.28 -12.21 9.90
CA ASN A 392 3.10 -11.63 9.27
C ASN A 392 2.93 -12.13 7.82
N ASP A 393 3.99 -12.21 7.04
CA ASP A 393 3.97 -12.68 5.66
C ASP A 393 3.50 -14.14 5.54
N THR A 394 3.85 -14.97 6.53
CA THR A 394 3.49 -16.41 6.51
C THR A 394 2.19 -16.73 7.22
N ARG A 395 1.59 -15.76 7.93
CA ARG A 395 0.39 -16.00 8.73
C ARG A 395 -0.81 -16.51 7.92
N ALA A 396 -0.99 -16.00 6.71
CA ALA A 396 -2.08 -16.42 5.83
C ALA A 396 -2.01 -17.89 5.39
N LEU A 397 -0.81 -18.48 5.39
CA LEU A 397 -0.63 -19.92 5.13
C LEU A 397 -1.37 -20.78 6.16
N HIS A 398 -1.42 -20.33 7.42
CA HIS A 398 -2.15 -21.02 8.48
C HIS A 398 -3.67 -21.03 8.23
N VAL A 399 -4.22 -20.00 7.59
CA VAL A 399 -5.65 -19.97 7.18
C VAL A 399 -5.95 -21.12 6.19
N ALA A 400 -5.04 -21.35 5.22
CA ALA A 400 -5.19 -22.45 4.28
C ALA A 400 -5.10 -23.82 4.97
N GLU A 401 -4.24 -23.97 5.98
CA GLU A 401 -4.17 -25.17 6.81
C GLU A 401 -5.46 -25.40 7.61
N LEU A 402 -6.00 -24.36 8.23
CA LEU A 402 -7.28 -24.43 8.95
C LEU A 402 -8.43 -24.83 8.01
N THR A 403 -8.44 -24.31 6.78
CA THR A 403 -9.44 -24.65 5.76
C THR A 403 -9.35 -26.13 5.39
N ARG A 404 -8.15 -26.62 5.08
CA ARG A 404 -7.89 -28.04 4.81
C ARG A 404 -8.37 -28.93 5.97
N ASP A 405 -8.03 -28.55 7.20
CA ASP A 405 -8.37 -29.35 8.39
C ASP A 405 -9.87 -29.31 8.69
N ALA A 406 -10.55 -28.20 8.39
CA ALA A 406 -12.01 -28.09 8.54
C ALA A 406 -12.73 -28.99 7.52
N LEU A 407 -12.34 -28.92 6.24
CA LEU A 407 -12.88 -29.80 5.20
C LEU A 407 -12.65 -31.28 5.52
N ARG A 408 -11.45 -31.66 5.95
CA ARG A 408 -11.12 -33.02 6.36
C ARG A 408 -12.02 -33.51 7.53
N ASN A 409 -12.32 -32.63 8.49
CA ASN A 409 -13.23 -32.98 9.60
C ASN A 409 -14.66 -33.21 9.13
N MET A 410 -15.03 -32.71 7.96
CA MET A 410 -16.33 -32.96 7.32
C MET A 410 -16.33 -34.16 6.35
N GLY A 411 -15.15 -34.77 6.13
CA GLY A 411 -14.97 -35.89 5.19
C GLY A 411 -14.65 -35.48 3.75
N HIS A 412 -14.29 -34.19 3.53
CA HIS A 412 -13.93 -33.64 2.22
C HIS A 412 -12.43 -33.53 2.04
N TYR A 413 -11.98 -33.53 0.80
CA TYR A 413 -10.60 -33.21 0.43
C TYR A 413 -10.50 -31.75 -0.01
N ILE A 414 -9.36 -31.12 0.24
CA ILE A 414 -9.11 -29.74 -0.22
C ILE A 414 -8.98 -29.67 -1.75
N ALA A 415 -8.41 -30.71 -2.36
CA ALA A 415 -8.27 -30.79 -3.82
C ALA A 415 -9.66 -31.00 -4.46
N GLY A 416 -10.04 -30.09 -5.34
CA GLY A 416 -11.35 -30.03 -5.99
C GLY A 416 -12.47 -29.44 -5.14
N ALA A 417 -12.19 -28.97 -3.92
CA ALA A 417 -13.19 -28.31 -3.09
C ALA A 417 -13.49 -26.89 -3.57
N ASP A 418 -14.78 -26.55 -3.65
CA ASP A 418 -15.23 -25.18 -3.93
C ASP A 418 -15.13 -24.30 -2.67
N VAL A 419 -14.23 -23.31 -2.70
CA VAL A 419 -13.94 -22.43 -1.57
C VAL A 419 -14.28 -20.99 -1.91
N LEU A 420 -15.19 -20.37 -1.14
CA LEU A 420 -15.49 -18.94 -1.23
C LEU A 420 -14.65 -18.15 -0.22
N ILE A 421 -13.94 -17.15 -0.70
CA ILE A 421 -13.19 -16.18 0.11
C ILE A 421 -13.96 -14.86 0.12
N CYS A 422 -14.37 -14.42 1.31
CA CYS A 422 -15.04 -13.15 1.55
C CYS A 422 -14.02 -12.09 1.98
N GLY A 423 -13.69 -11.20 1.06
CA GLY A 423 -12.73 -10.13 1.20
C GLY A 423 -11.43 -10.37 0.44
N ALA A 424 -11.19 -9.55 -0.58
CA ALA A 424 -9.95 -9.49 -1.36
C ALA A 424 -9.03 -8.37 -0.84
N SER A 425 -9.60 -7.29 -0.32
CA SER A 425 -8.88 -6.14 0.20
C SER A 425 -8.06 -6.49 1.45
N TYR A 426 -7.11 -5.62 1.79
CA TYR A 426 -6.27 -5.86 2.97
C TYR A 426 -6.91 -5.41 4.28
N ARG A 427 -7.96 -4.61 4.23
CA ARG A 427 -8.61 -4.00 5.40
C ARG A 427 -10.12 -3.84 5.19
N GLN A 428 -10.83 -3.76 6.29
CA GLN A 428 -12.27 -3.52 6.33
C GLN A 428 -12.69 -2.25 5.57
N ASP A 429 -13.72 -2.38 4.73
CA ASP A 429 -14.43 -1.31 4.02
C ASP A 429 -13.53 -0.40 3.16
N VAL A 430 -12.52 -0.98 2.52
CA VAL A 430 -11.66 -0.33 1.52
C VAL A 430 -11.43 -1.24 0.31
N GLY A 431 -11.17 -0.63 -0.86
CA GLY A 431 -10.92 -1.34 -2.12
C GLY A 431 -9.43 -1.63 -2.43
N ASP A 432 -8.51 -1.46 -1.47
CA ASP A 432 -7.07 -1.66 -1.68
C ASP A 432 -6.67 -3.12 -1.43
N THR A 433 -6.13 -3.79 -2.46
CA THR A 433 -5.75 -5.22 -2.44
C THR A 433 -4.26 -5.45 -2.20
N ARG A 434 -3.44 -4.39 -2.17
CA ARG A 434 -1.98 -4.50 -2.09
C ARG A 434 -1.53 -5.26 -0.84
N TYR A 435 -0.70 -6.29 -1.05
CA TYR A 435 -0.21 -7.17 0.02
C TYR A 435 -1.30 -7.77 0.90
N SER A 436 -2.53 -7.92 0.39
CA SER A 436 -3.62 -8.55 1.14
C SER A 436 -3.23 -9.97 1.58
N GLY A 437 -3.51 -10.31 2.82
CA GLY A 437 -3.39 -11.69 3.31
C GLY A 437 -4.29 -12.67 2.54
N SER A 438 -5.40 -12.17 2.00
CA SER A 438 -6.30 -12.95 1.13
C SER A 438 -5.61 -13.44 -0.13
N GLU A 439 -4.67 -12.68 -0.70
CA GLU A 439 -3.89 -13.13 -1.87
C GLU A 439 -3.12 -14.42 -1.54
N ILE A 440 -2.41 -14.44 -0.41
CA ILE A 440 -1.65 -15.63 0.01
C ILE A 440 -2.59 -16.81 0.26
N VAL A 441 -3.76 -16.58 0.86
CA VAL A 441 -4.78 -17.64 1.08
C VAL A 441 -5.24 -18.22 -0.25
N VAL A 442 -5.64 -17.35 -1.21
CA VAL A 442 -6.07 -17.77 -2.57
C VAL A 442 -4.98 -18.58 -3.23
N ARG A 443 -3.75 -18.07 -3.27
CA ARG A 443 -2.62 -18.74 -3.93
C ARG A 443 -2.29 -20.08 -3.31
N LYS A 444 -2.30 -20.15 -1.97
CA LYS A 444 -1.99 -21.39 -1.26
C LYS A 444 -3.08 -22.45 -1.44
N LEU A 445 -4.34 -22.08 -1.38
CA LEU A 445 -5.46 -23.00 -1.62
C LEU A 445 -5.48 -23.49 -3.08
N THR A 446 -5.21 -22.61 -4.05
CA THR A 446 -5.04 -23.01 -5.46
C THR A 446 -3.89 -23.99 -5.63
N GLU A 447 -2.73 -23.74 -4.98
CA GLU A 447 -1.59 -24.70 -4.99
C GLU A 447 -1.99 -26.05 -4.39
N MET A 448 -2.91 -26.08 -3.41
CA MET A 448 -3.46 -27.30 -2.80
C MET A 448 -4.56 -27.96 -3.64
N GLY A 449 -4.93 -27.36 -4.77
CA GLY A 449 -5.89 -27.89 -5.74
C GLY A 449 -7.35 -27.53 -5.49
N ALA A 450 -7.64 -26.51 -4.66
CA ALA A 450 -8.99 -26.01 -4.46
C ALA A 450 -9.47 -25.15 -5.65
N GLU A 451 -10.78 -25.15 -5.89
CA GLU A 451 -11.47 -24.23 -6.81
C GLU A 451 -11.89 -22.97 -6.03
N ILE A 452 -11.35 -21.81 -6.47
CA ILE A 452 -11.49 -20.57 -5.69
C ILE A 452 -12.53 -19.65 -6.31
N ARG A 453 -13.44 -19.16 -5.47
CA ARG A 453 -14.32 -18.02 -5.73
C ARG A 453 -14.01 -16.92 -4.73
N VAL A 454 -14.15 -15.66 -5.15
CA VAL A 454 -13.91 -14.50 -4.28
C VAL A 454 -15.05 -13.52 -4.40
N HIS A 455 -15.53 -13.05 -3.27
CA HIS A 455 -16.49 -11.95 -3.17
C HIS A 455 -15.88 -10.81 -2.35
N ASP A 456 -15.99 -9.58 -2.85
CA ASP A 456 -15.62 -8.37 -2.11
C ASP A 456 -16.51 -7.20 -2.57
N PRO A 457 -17.19 -6.47 -1.64
CA PRO A 457 -18.09 -5.39 -2.02
C PRO A 457 -17.38 -4.09 -2.44
N TYR A 458 -16.06 -3.98 -2.24
CA TYR A 458 -15.26 -2.77 -2.49
C TYR A 458 -14.24 -2.94 -3.62
N VAL A 459 -14.02 -4.17 -4.10
CA VAL A 459 -13.01 -4.50 -5.11
C VAL A 459 -13.66 -4.95 -6.40
N ASP A 460 -13.47 -4.20 -7.48
CA ASP A 460 -13.93 -4.59 -8.82
C ASP A 460 -12.85 -5.39 -9.56
N HIS A 461 -11.57 -5.04 -9.36
CA HIS A 461 -10.41 -5.66 -9.99
C HIS A 461 -9.36 -6.05 -8.98
N TRP A 462 -8.87 -7.27 -9.08
CA TRP A 462 -7.76 -7.75 -8.26
C TRP A 462 -6.49 -7.81 -9.10
N TYR A 463 -5.81 -6.67 -9.22
CA TYR A 463 -4.67 -6.48 -10.13
C TYR A 463 -3.54 -7.48 -9.91
N GLU A 464 -3.28 -7.88 -8.66
CA GLU A 464 -2.26 -8.88 -8.32
C GLU A 464 -2.56 -10.27 -8.89
N MET A 465 -3.84 -10.59 -9.14
CA MET A 465 -4.29 -11.83 -9.77
C MET A 465 -4.37 -11.71 -11.29
N GLU A 466 -4.86 -10.58 -11.78
CA GLU A 466 -5.13 -10.33 -13.20
C GLU A 466 -3.86 -10.16 -14.04
N ASN A 467 -2.69 -10.06 -13.42
CA ASN A 467 -1.39 -9.77 -14.08
C ASN A 467 -1.43 -8.48 -14.92
N GLN A 468 -2.19 -7.49 -14.52
CA GLN A 468 -2.21 -6.21 -15.20
C GLN A 468 -0.92 -5.45 -14.90
N ASP A 469 -0.17 -5.11 -15.94
CA ASP A 469 1.04 -4.29 -15.85
C ASP A 469 0.77 -2.81 -15.55
N THR A 470 -0.50 -2.42 -15.52
CA THR A 470 -0.90 -1.03 -15.45
C THR A 470 -0.95 -0.47 -14.04
N TYR A 471 -1.39 -1.25 -13.03
CA TYR A 471 -1.45 -0.82 -11.63
C TYR A 471 -1.97 -1.97 -10.73
N PRO A 472 -1.45 -2.17 -9.48
CA PRO A 472 -0.13 -1.71 -9.02
C PRO A 472 1.02 -2.41 -9.74
N VAL A 473 2.25 -1.95 -9.52
CA VAL A 473 3.45 -2.54 -10.15
C VAL A 473 3.55 -4.02 -9.78
N SER A 474 3.91 -4.87 -10.75
CA SER A 474 4.02 -6.34 -10.62
C SER A 474 4.86 -6.87 -9.44
N GLY A 475 5.71 -6.03 -8.83
CA GLY A 475 6.51 -6.37 -7.65
C GLY A 475 5.71 -6.63 -6.36
N HIS A 476 4.43 -6.25 -6.31
CA HIS A 476 3.57 -6.41 -5.13
C HIS A 476 2.83 -7.75 -5.09
N SER A 477 2.91 -8.55 -6.13
CA SER A 477 2.26 -9.87 -6.17
C SER A 477 3.10 -10.95 -5.51
N TRP A 478 2.43 -11.85 -4.79
CA TRP A 478 3.02 -13.04 -4.19
C TRP A 478 3.14 -14.22 -5.17
N LYS A 479 2.74 -14.06 -6.46
CA LYS A 479 2.67 -15.12 -7.47
C LYS A 479 3.93 -15.99 -7.52
N ARG A 480 5.11 -15.38 -7.49
CA ARG A 480 6.41 -16.05 -7.62
C ARG A 480 6.73 -17.09 -6.53
N PHE A 481 6.02 -17.05 -5.41
CA PHE A 481 6.23 -17.97 -4.28
C PHE A 481 5.33 -19.21 -4.33
N PHE A 482 4.42 -19.30 -5.30
CA PHE A 482 3.43 -20.37 -5.38
C PHE A 482 3.44 -21.05 -6.75
N ARG A 483 3.08 -22.34 -6.78
CA ARG A 483 3.00 -23.15 -8.01
C ARG A 483 1.56 -23.19 -8.53
N ASN A 484 1.40 -23.59 -9.80
CA ASN A 484 0.10 -23.84 -10.45
C ASN A 484 -0.85 -22.63 -10.39
N GLN A 485 -0.36 -21.45 -10.72
CA GLN A 485 -1.07 -20.19 -10.58
C GLN A 485 -1.73 -19.67 -11.87
N GLU A 486 -1.60 -20.42 -12.98
CA GLU A 486 -2.02 -19.97 -14.32
C GLU A 486 -3.54 -19.71 -14.40
N GLY A 487 -4.34 -20.50 -13.66
CA GLY A 487 -5.80 -20.35 -13.61
C GLY A 487 -6.26 -19.05 -12.97
N LEU A 488 -5.46 -18.49 -12.06
CA LEU A 488 -5.84 -17.30 -11.28
C LEU A 488 -5.92 -16.01 -12.11
N THR A 489 -5.29 -15.95 -13.29
CA THR A 489 -5.46 -14.80 -14.21
C THR A 489 -6.89 -14.63 -14.71
N LYS A 490 -7.71 -15.68 -14.59
CA LYS A 490 -9.14 -15.68 -14.94
C LYS A 490 -10.06 -15.47 -13.74
N LEU A 491 -9.49 -15.39 -12.54
CA LEU A 491 -10.25 -15.16 -11.32
C LEU A 491 -10.90 -13.79 -11.38
N LYS A 492 -12.21 -13.75 -11.22
CA LYS A 492 -12.98 -12.51 -11.12
C LYS A 492 -13.55 -12.36 -9.73
N ILE A 493 -13.61 -11.13 -9.26
CA ILE A 493 -14.35 -10.79 -8.05
C ILE A 493 -15.84 -10.87 -8.38
N GLU A 494 -16.57 -11.68 -7.61
CA GLU A 494 -18.02 -11.76 -7.72
C GLU A 494 -18.65 -10.67 -6.85
N SER A 495 -19.44 -9.80 -7.46
CA SER A 495 -20.12 -8.71 -6.75
C SER A 495 -21.42 -9.13 -6.08
N ASP A 496 -22.08 -10.20 -6.60
CA ASP A 496 -23.30 -10.77 -6.00
C ASP A 496 -22.95 -11.94 -5.06
N PHE A 497 -23.03 -11.67 -3.77
CA PHE A 497 -22.79 -12.68 -2.74
C PHE A 497 -23.71 -13.92 -2.89
N SER A 498 -24.97 -13.71 -3.35
CA SER A 498 -25.92 -14.80 -3.50
C SER A 498 -25.54 -15.79 -4.61
N THR A 499 -24.78 -15.32 -5.58
CA THR A 499 -24.19 -16.13 -6.66
C THR A 499 -22.91 -16.81 -6.19
N ALA A 500 -22.03 -16.05 -5.51
CA ALA A 500 -20.73 -16.55 -5.04
C ALA A 500 -20.84 -17.74 -4.08
N ILE A 501 -21.85 -17.74 -3.21
CA ILE A 501 -22.00 -18.72 -2.11
C ILE A 501 -22.64 -20.07 -2.54
N LYS A 502 -23.19 -20.18 -3.75
CA LYS A 502 -23.88 -21.40 -4.16
C LYS A 502 -22.93 -22.59 -4.27
N ASP A 503 -23.35 -23.72 -3.70
CA ASP A 503 -22.68 -25.02 -3.83
C ASP A 503 -21.20 -25.03 -3.38
N ILE A 504 -20.83 -24.15 -2.42
CA ILE A 504 -19.48 -24.14 -1.84
C ILE A 504 -19.35 -25.20 -0.75
N GLU A 505 -18.13 -25.67 -0.52
CA GLU A 505 -17.77 -26.58 0.57
C GLU A 505 -17.06 -25.84 1.73
N ALA A 506 -16.45 -24.68 1.46
CA ALA A 506 -15.85 -23.83 2.49
C ALA A 506 -16.09 -22.34 2.26
N LEU A 507 -16.32 -21.62 3.37
CA LEU A 507 -16.43 -20.17 3.46
C LEU A 507 -15.30 -19.61 4.32
N ILE A 508 -14.51 -18.70 3.79
CA ILE A 508 -13.47 -18.00 4.53
C ILE A 508 -13.85 -16.54 4.69
N LEU A 509 -14.05 -16.10 5.92
CA LEU A 509 -14.28 -14.70 6.27
C LEU A 509 -12.92 -14.03 6.44
N ALA A 510 -12.31 -13.62 5.32
CA ALA A 510 -10.93 -13.17 5.26
C ALA A 510 -10.75 -11.69 5.61
N VAL A 511 -11.79 -10.86 5.41
CA VAL A 511 -11.82 -9.44 5.78
C VAL A 511 -13.15 -9.13 6.48
N PRO A 512 -13.15 -8.33 7.57
CA PRO A 512 -14.37 -8.08 8.35
C PRO A 512 -15.20 -6.91 7.78
N HIS A 513 -15.55 -6.95 6.49
CA HIS A 513 -16.43 -5.93 5.90
C HIS A 513 -17.78 -5.89 6.61
N ASN A 514 -18.36 -4.69 6.71
CA ASN A 514 -19.64 -4.48 7.38
C ASN A 514 -20.75 -5.39 6.84
N GLU A 515 -20.70 -5.74 5.56
CA GLU A 515 -21.64 -6.67 4.91
C GLU A 515 -21.60 -8.05 5.55
N TYR A 516 -20.44 -8.55 5.94
CA TYR A 516 -20.27 -9.91 6.50
C TYR A 516 -20.57 -9.99 7.99
N LEU A 517 -20.58 -8.88 8.73
CA LEU A 517 -20.81 -8.85 10.17
C LEU A 517 -22.23 -9.32 10.56
N ASN A 518 -23.16 -9.27 9.61
CA ASN A 518 -24.56 -9.62 9.84
C ASN A 518 -24.97 -10.99 9.29
N PHE A 519 -24.04 -11.82 8.85
CA PHE A 519 -24.31 -13.16 8.36
C PHE A 519 -24.95 -14.04 9.42
N LYS A 520 -26.07 -14.69 9.04
CA LYS A 520 -26.78 -15.61 9.92
C LYS A 520 -26.53 -17.04 9.48
N PRO A 521 -26.11 -17.94 10.38
CA PRO A 521 -25.75 -19.32 10.03
C PRO A 521 -26.82 -20.05 9.22
N ASP A 522 -28.08 -19.94 9.60
CA ASP A 522 -29.19 -20.60 8.88
C ASP A 522 -29.33 -20.11 7.44
N THR A 523 -29.16 -18.80 7.22
CA THR A 523 -29.21 -18.20 5.87
C THR A 523 -28.04 -18.66 5.04
N ILE A 524 -26.82 -18.58 5.59
CA ILE A 524 -25.58 -18.96 4.91
C ILE A 524 -25.61 -20.43 4.48
N VAL A 525 -25.95 -21.34 5.40
CA VAL A 525 -26.03 -22.78 5.11
C VAL A 525 -27.10 -23.09 4.06
N LYS A 526 -28.25 -22.40 4.12
CA LYS A 526 -29.30 -22.54 3.11
C LYS A 526 -28.84 -22.06 1.73
N MET A 527 -28.14 -20.91 1.65
CA MET A 527 -27.65 -20.36 0.39
C MET A 527 -26.53 -21.22 -0.20
N ALA A 528 -25.68 -21.80 0.64
CA ALA A 528 -24.62 -22.72 0.22
C ALA A 528 -25.14 -24.10 -0.22
N GLY A 529 -26.43 -24.40 0.00
CA GLY A 529 -27.02 -25.70 -0.37
C GLY A 529 -26.82 -26.82 0.64
N GLY A 530 -26.08 -26.59 1.72
CA GLY A 530 -25.83 -27.61 2.77
C GLY A 530 -24.78 -27.16 3.79
N PRO A 531 -24.40 -28.08 4.71
CA PRO A 531 -23.33 -27.79 5.68
C PRO A 531 -21.98 -27.54 5.02
N ILE A 532 -21.24 -26.52 5.51
CA ILE A 532 -19.95 -26.07 4.98
C ILE A 532 -18.89 -25.95 6.09
N ALA A 533 -17.63 -25.92 5.69
CA ALA A 533 -16.52 -25.47 6.55
C ALA A 533 -16.53 -23.93 6.62
N VAL A 534 -16.44 -23.34 7.81
CA VAL A 534 -16.40 -21.89 8.02
C VAL A 534 -15.10 -21.50 8.71
N ILE A 535 -14.34 -20.60 8.11
CA ILE A 535 -13.07 -20.11 8.65
C ILE A 535 -13.21 -18.63 8.96
N ASP A 536 -13.15 -18.28 10.25
CA ASP A 536 -13.27 -16.90 10.73
C ASP A 536 -11.86 -16.32 11.03
N CYS A 537 -11.40 -15.42 10.18
CA CYS A 537 -10.06 -14.85 10.31
C CYS A 537 -9.98 -13.64 11.27
N PHE A 538 -11.12 -13.02 11.62
CA PHE A 538 -11.14 -11.78 12.42
C PHE A 538 -12.03 -11.84 13.68
N GLY A 539 -12.56 -13.01 14.01
CA GLY A 539 -13.46 -13.14 15.16
C GLY A 539 -14.83 -12.48 14.95
N ILE A 540 -15.31 -12.49 13.71
CA ILE A 540 -16.62 -11.93 13.32
C ILE A 540 -17.78 -12.70 13.95
N LEU A 541 -17.64 -14.02 14.04
CA LEU A 541 -18.70 -14.90 14.53
C LEU A 541 -18.82 -14.84 16.05
N SER A 542 -20.04 -14.65 16.55
CA SER A 542 -20.32 -14.80 17.97
C SER A 542 -20.28 -16.28 18.40
N ASP A 543 -20.10 -16.55 19.70
CA ASP A 543 -20.18 -17.92 20.25
C ASP A 543 -21.55 -18.59 19.96
N LYS A 544 -22.62 -17.77 19.84
CA LYS A 544 -23.95 -18.23 19.46
C LYS A 544 -24.00 -18.69 18.00
N ASP A 545 -23.39 -17.90 17.09
CA ASP A 545 -23.35 -18.24 15.66
C ASP A 545 -22.47 -19.48 15.42
N ILE A 546 -21.33 -19.57 16.09
CA ILE A 546 -20.45 -20.76 16.05
C ILE A 546 -21.20 -22.00 16.50
N ARG A 547 -21.93 -21.94 17.62
CA ARG A 547 -22.78 -23.03 18.12
C ARG A 547 -23.82 -23.41 17.07
N ARG A 548 -24.47 -22.43 16.46
CA ARG A 548 -25.51 -22.67 15.46
C ARG A 548 -24.95 -23.34 14.19
N TYR A 549 -23.77 -22.94 13.71
CA TYR A 549 -23.10 -23.65 12.62
C TYR A 549 -22.85 -25.14 12.95
N PHE A 550 -22.36 -25.47 14.15
CA PHE A 550 -22.18 -26.86 14.55
C PHE A 550 -23.52 -27.63 14.66
N GLU A 551 -24.59 -27.00 15.11
CA GLU A 551 -25.93 -27.59 15.12
C GLU A 551 -26.41 -27.90 13.72
N LEU A 552 -26.10 -27.08 12.74
CA LEU A 552 -26.41 -27.24 11.31
C LEU A 552 -25.50 -28.27 10.61
N GLY A 553 -24.52 -28.85 11.30
CA GLY A 553 -23.61 -29.86 10.74
C GLY A 553 -22.35 -29.30 10.12
N CYS A 554 -22.13 -27.99 10.20
CA CYS A 554 -20.93 -27.32 9.71
C CYS A 554 -19.71 -27.58 10.61
N GLU A 555 -18.52 -27.35 10.08
CA GLU A 555 -17.28 -27.26 10.84
C GLU A 555 -16.83 -25.79 10.92
N VAL A 556 -16.40 -25.34 12.10
CA VAL A 556 -15.93 -23.96 12.31
C VAL A 556 -14.50 -23.95 12.83
N LYS A 557 -13.64 -23.15 12.22
CA LYS A 557 -12.29 -22.82 12.67
C LYS A 557 -12.14 -21.29 12.72
N ALA A 558 -11.28 -20.78 13.59
CA ALA A 558 -11.02 -19.35 13.64
C ALA A 558 -9.61 -19.06 14.18
N LEU A 559 -9.02 -17.96 13.73
CA LEU A 559 -7.72 -17.51 14.21
C LEU A 559 -7.81 -17.08 15.68
N GLY A 560 -6.96 -17.66 16.52
CA GLY A 560 -6.85 -17.31 17.93
C GLY A 560 -8.05 -17.71 18.81
N ARG A 561 -8.96 -18.56 18.32
CA ARG A 561 -10.19 -18.93 19.04
C ARG A 561 -10.27 -20.42 19.36
N GLY A 562 -9.34 -20.90 20.18
CA GLY A 562 -9.25 -22.33 20.56
C GLY A 562 -10.47 -22.86 21.32
N HIS A 563 -11.20 -22.00 22.04
CA HIS A 563 -12.42 -22.37 22.79
C HIS A 563 -13.55 -22.92 21.90
N ILE A 564 -13.50 -22.71 20.57
CA ILE A 564 -14.43 -23.28 19.60
C ILE A 564 -14.52 -24.81 19.73
N GLN A 565 -13.41 -25.47 20.06
CA GLN A 565 -13.38 -26.91 20.29
C GLN A 565 -14.28 -27.33 21.47
N GLN A 566 -14.37 -26.51 22.51
CA GLN A 566 -15.26 -26.74 23.63
C GLN A 566 -16.72 -26.59 23.21
N ILE A 567 -17.05 -25.55 22.44
CA ILE A 567 -18.39 -25.34 21.89
C ILE A 567 -18.82 -26.55 21.05
N LYS A 568 -17.93 -27.06 20.19
CA LYS A 568 -18.16 -28.25 19.38
C LYS A 568 -18.52 -29.48 20.23
N LYS A 569 -17.71 -29.76 21.27
CA LYS A 569 -17.95 -30.89 22.19
C LYS A 569 -19.31 -30.78 22.89
N GLU A 570 -19.70 -29.58 23.32
CA GLU A 570 -20.98 -29.33 23.96
C GLU A 570 -22.18 -29.63 23.02
N VAL A 571 -22.08 -29.17 21.75
CA VAL A 571 -23.12 -29.44 20.74
C VAL A 571 -23.23 -30.95 20.46
N GLN A 572 -22.10 -31.63 20.30
CA GLN A 572 -22.08 -33.08 20.07
C GLN A 572 -22.69 -33.83 21.22
N LYS A 573 -22.37 -33.48 22.47
CA LYS A 573 -22.95 -34.11 23.68
C LYS A 573 -24.47 -33.92 23.72
N ARG A 574 -24.99 -32.72 23.41
CA ARG A 574 -26.44 -32.46 23.36
C ARG A 574 -27.16 -33.31 22.29
N LYS A 575 -26.55 -33.39 21.07
CA LYS A 575 -27.11 -34.23 20.00
C LYS A 575 -27.19 -35.71 20.40
N LEU A 576 -26.18 -36.24 21.07
CA LEU A 576 -26.19 -37.61 21.57
C LEU A 576 -27.26 -37.84 22.64
N GLN A 577 -27.48 -36.88 23.55
CA GLN A 577 -28.52 -36.94 24.58
C GLN A 577 -29.95 -36.83 24.02
N GLN A 578 -30.15 -36.25 22.85
CA GLN A 578 -31.46 -36.16 22.18
C GLN A 578 -31.80 -37.43 21.37
N LEU A 579 -30.78 -38.22 21.03
CA LEU A 579 -30.92 -39.49 20.30
C LEU A 579 -31.05 -40.70 21.23
N SER A 580 -30.71 -40.55 22.51
CA SER A 580 -30.91 -41.53 23.58
C SER A 580 -32.25 -41.32 24.30
#